data_f5cc8f54a6680d48e05d68bdd4bc65d0
#
_entry.id   f5cc8f54a6680d48e05d68bdd4bc65d0
#
_cell.length_a   1.000
_cell.length_b   1.000
_cell.length_c   1.000
_cell.angle_alpha   90.00
_cell.angle_beta   90.00
_cell.angle_gamma   90.00
#
_symmetry.space_group_name_H-M   'P 1'
#
loop_
_entity.id
_entity.type
_entity.pdbx_description
1 polymer ?
#
loop_
_entity_poly.entity_id
_entity_poly.type
_entity_poly.pdbx_seq_one_letter_code
_entity_poly.pdbx_strand_id
1 'polypeptide(L)'
;MTLVSDTFTANSTPSTARIVVFAELPDGTSDFTISATRDNTTYNDITLTDTGFVTGSSGVKIYTGTTPLTGSASPQVQLRWKVVGASLSNNNKIHGVALQWA
;
A
#
# COMPACT_ATOMS: atom_id res chain seq x y z
N MET A 1 -5.82 -13.37 3.32
CA MET A 1 -6.59 -12.12 3.49
C MET A 1 -6.26 -11.18 2.35
N THR A 2 -7.26 -10.57 1.77
CA THR A 2 -7.07 -9.56 0.74
C THR A 2 -7.90 -8.34 1.09
N LEU A 3 -7.25 -7.16 1.15
CA LEU A 3 -7.89 -5.87 1.36
C LEU A 3 -7.63 -5.00 0.15
N VAL A 4 -8.69 -4.42 -0.39
CA VAL A 4 -8.60 -3.49 -1.53
C VAL A 4 -9.29 -2.20 -1.13
N SER A 5 -8.64 -1.06 -1.37
CA SER A 5 -9.23 0.24 -1.06
C SER A 5 -10.40 0.57 -2.00
N ASP A 6 -11.17 1.58 -1.63
CA ASP A 6 -12.05 2.24 -2.58
C ASP A 6 -11.23 2.89 -3.70
N THR A 7 -11.91 3.23 -4.80
CA THR A 7 -11.25 3.89 -5.91
C THR A 7 -11.08 5.38 -5.60
N PHE A 8 -9.84 5.87 -5.75
CA PHE A 8 -9.53 7.29 -5.70
C PHE A 8 -9.31 7.78 -7.13
N THR A 9 -9.94 8.86 -7.51
CA THR A 9 -9.82 9.40 -8.86
C THR A 9 -8.79 10.51 -8.90
N ALA A 10 -7.77 10.35 -9.77
CA ALA A 10 -6.76 11.38 -9.99
C ALA A 10 -7.23 12.40 -11.05
N ASN A 11 -6.69 13.62 -10.99
CA ASN A 11 -6.99 14.68 -11.97
C ASN A 11 -6.30 14.46 -13.31
N SER A 12 -5.20 13.71 -13.30
CA SER A 12 -4.46 13.34 -14.50
C SER A 12 -3.79 12.00 -14.28
N THR A 13 -3.30 11.36 -15.34
CA THR A 13 -2.68 10.04 -15.23
C THR A 13 -1.42 10.12 -14.36
N PRO A 14 -1.41 9.47 -13.19
CA PRO A 14 -0.23 9.46 -12.34
C PRO A 14 0.83 8.49 -12.87
N SER A 15 2.08 8.81 -12.63
CA SER A 15 3.21 7.96 -13.03
C SER A 15 3.84 7.21 -11.86
N THR A 16 3.59 7.67 -10.62
CA THR A 16 4.22 7.13 -9.42
C THR A 16 3.22 7.08 -8.29
N ALA A 17 3.29 6.02 -7.48
CA ALA A 17 2.54 5.90 -6.25
C ALA A 17 3.49 5.79 -5.06
N ARG A 18 3.11 6.41 -3.97
CA ARG A 18 3.74 6.24 -2.67
C ARG A 18 2.69 5.77 -1.67
N ILE A 19 3.05 4.77 -0.89
CA ILE A 19 2.16 4.26 0.13
C ILE A 19 2.79 4.48 1.51
N VAL A 20 1.94 4.80 2.48
CA VAL A 20 2.32 4.94 3.88
C VAL A 20 1.43 4.00 4.68
N VAL A 21 2.03 3.12 5.46
CA VAL A 21 1.32 2.11 6.24
C VAL A 21 1.63 2.31 7.71
N PHE A 22 0.57 2.39 8.52
CA PHE A 22 0.65 2.40 9.97
C PHE A 22 0.35 0.99 10.46
N ALA A 23 1.35 0.32 11.02
CA ALA A 23 1.22 -1.09 11.31
C ALA A 23 2.05 -1.54 12.51
N GLU A 24 1.62 -2.64 13.11
CA GLU A 24 2.41 -3.42 14.06
C GLU A 24 2.84 -4.69 13.33
N LEU A 25 4.12 -4.82 13.02
CA LEU A 25 4.66 -5.94 12.25
C LEU A 25 5.75 -6.67 13.04
N PRO A 26 5.41 -7.37 14.14
CA PRO A 26 6.42 -8.11 14.92
C PRO A 26 7.10 -9.21 14.10
N ASP A 27 6.43 -9.73 13.07
CA ASP A 27 6.96 -10.78 12.20
C ASP A 27 7.55 -10.22 10.90
N GLY A 28 7.63 -8.88 10.77
CA GLY A 28 8.20 -8.21 9.61
C GLY A 28 7.20 -8.00 8.47
N THR A 29 7.69 -7.45 7.37
CA THR A 29 6.86 -7.09 6.20
C THR A 29 6.69 -8.25 5.21
N SER A 30 7.33 -9.39 5.44
CA SER A 30 7.34 -10.51 4.49
C SER A 30 6.02 -11.30 4.46
N ASP A 31 5.14 -11.09 5.43
CA ASP A 31 3.90 -11.86 5.54
C ASP A 31 2.79 -11.35 4.61
N PHE A 32 2.99 -10.20 3.99
CA PHE A 32 1.99 -9.66 3.07
C PHE A 32 2.67 -8.91 1.93
N THR A 33 1.91 -8.76 0.85
CA THR A 33 2.31 -7.96 -0.31
C THR A 33 1.38 -6.76 -0.40
N ILE A 34 1.96 -5.57 -0.57
CA ILE A 34 1.20 -4.37 -0.82
C ILE A 34 1.48 -3.86 -2.23
N SER A 35 0.45 -3.38 -2.90
CA SER A 35 0.55 -2.93 -4.29
C SER A 35 -0.40 -1.77 -4.55
N ALA A 36 -0.16 -1.08 -5.65
CA ALA A 36 -1.02 0.01 -6.10
C ALA A 36 -1.28 -0.10 -7.60
N THR A 37 -2.42 0.42 -8.01
CA THR A 37 -2.82 0.47 -9.42
C THR A 37 -3.30 1.87 -9.78
N ARG A 38 -3.19 2.23 -11.07
CA ARG A 38 -3.81 3.44 -11.62
C ARG A 38 -4.95 3.13 -12.58
N ASP A 39 -5.12 1.87 -12.97
CA ASP A 39 -6.10 1.46 -13.98
C ASP A 39 -7.06 0.37 -13.48
N ASN A 40 -6.96 0.02 -12.19
CA ASN A 40 -7.77 -1.03 -11.56
C ASN A 40 -7.55 -2.44 -12.15
N THR A 41 -6.49 -2.63 -12.91
CA THR A 41 -6.17 -3.90 -13.57
C THR A 41 -4.75 -4.33 -13.27
N THR A 42 -3.77 -3.45 -13.51
CA THR A 42 -2.35 -3.73 -13.29
C THR A 42 -1.95 -3.20 -11.92
N TYR A 43 -1.60 -4.10 -11.01
CA TYR A 43 -1.13 -3.76 -9.68
C TYR A 43 0.39 -3.86 -9.62
N ASN A 44 1.03 -2.79 -9.17
CA ASN A 44 2.47 -2.70 -9.04
C ASN A 44 2.85 -2.90 -7.57
N ASP A 45 3.69 -3.91 -7.30
CA ASP A 45 4.12 -4.22 -5.94
C ASP A 45 5.01 -3.12 -5.38
N ILE A 46 4.84 -2.86 -4.09
CA ILE A 46 5.59 -1.85 -3.36
C ILE A 46 6.35 -2.53 -2.23
N THR A 47 7.66 -2.27 -2.17
CA THR A 47 8.49 -2.72 -1.06
C THR A 47 8.41 -1.70 0.07
N LEU A 48 7.97 -2.15 1.25
CA LEU A 48 7.87 -1.30 2.42
C LEU A 48 9.21 -1.22 3.15
N THR A 49 9.53 -0.02 3.63
CA THR A 49 10.71 0.24 4.47
C THR A 49 10.24 0.84 5.79
N ASP A 50 10.78 0.34 6.90
CA ASP A 50 10.57 0.92 8.22
C ASP A 50 11.24 2.30 8.26
N THR A 51 10.45 3.35 8.49
CA THR A 51 10.98 4.71 8.54
C THR A 51 11.71 5.02 9.84
N GLY A 52 11.59 4.16 10.85
CA GLY A 52 12.10 4.43 12.19
C GLY A 52 11.19 5.30 13.05
N PHE A 53 10.12 5.82 12.50
CA PHE A 53 9.13 6.62 13.24
C PHE A 53 8.01 5.73 13.78
N VAL A 54 7.47 6.13 14.93
CA VAL A 54 6.32 5.48 15.55
C VAL A 54 5.19 6.49 15.69
N THR A 55 3.95 5.97 15.72
CA THR A 55 2.79 6.80 16.03
C THR A 55 2.69 6.98 17.54
N GLY A 56 1.70 7.73 18.01
CA GLY A 56 1.46 7.90 19.44
C GLY A 56 1.02 6.65 20.18
N SER A 57 0.68 5.56 19.47
CA SER A 57 0.30 4.30 20.05
C SER A 57 1.49 3.36 20.13
N SER A 58 1.61 2.64 21.24
CA SER A 58 2.70 1.70 21.44
C SER A 58 2.70 0.59 20.38
N GLY A 59 3.87 0.35 19.77
CA GLY A 59 4.06 -0.72 18.80
C GLY A 59 3.63 -0.40 17.37
N VAL A 60 2.95 0.72 17.14
CA VAL A 60 2.52 1.10 15.79
C VAL A 60 3.62 1.91 15.13
N LYS A 61 4.17 1.39 14.05
CA LYS A 61 5.25 2.00 13.28
C LYS A 61 4.75 2.49 11.93
N ILE A 62 5.53 3.37 11.33
CA ILE A 62 5.26 3.94 10.02
C ILE A 62 6.21 3.30 9.01
N TYR A 63 5.62 2.67 7.98
CA TYR A 63 6.34 2.09 6.86
C TYR A 63 5.99 2.86 5.59
N THR A 64 6.90 2.95 4.65
CA THR A 64 6.66 3.65 3.39
C THR A 64 7.34 2.94 2.22
N GLY A 65 6.82 3.15 1.03
CA GLY A 65 7.42 2.65 -0.19
C GLY A 65 6.83 3.38 -1.40
N THR A 66 7.58 3.36 -2.50
CA THR A 66 7.17 3.97 -3.76
C THR A 66 7.30 2.96 -4.89
N THR A 67 6.51 3.14 -5.94
CA THR A 67 6.59 2.34 -7.16
C THR A 67 6.15 3.15 -8.36
N PRO A 68 6.76 2.93 -9.55
CA PRO A 68 6.18 3.41 -10.80
C PRO A 68 4.82 2.77 -11.04
N LEU A 69 3.90 3.49 -11.66
CA LEU A 69 2.61 2.98 -12.07
C LEU A 69 2.65 2.71 -13.58
N THR A 70 2.41 1.45 -13.96
CA THR A 70 2.57 1.00 -15.34
C THR A 70 1.28 0.59 -16.03
N GLY A 71 0.14 0.63 -15.33
CA GLY A 71 -1.14 0.24 -15.90
C GLY A 71 -1.54 1.09 -17.09
N SER A 72 -2.11 0.47 -18.12
CA SER A 72 -2.50 1.12 -19.36
C SER A 72 -3.97 0.94 -19.72
N ALA A 73 -4.75 0.22 -18.92
CA ALA A 73 -6.19 0.10 -19.14
C ALA A 73 -6.88 1.45 -18.88
N SER A 74 -7.76 1.84 -19.78
CA SER A 74 -8.47 3.12 -19.68
C SER A 74 -9.66 3.02 -18.71
N PRO A 75 -9.92 4.05 -17.89
CA PRO A 75 -9.14 5.26 -17.67
C PRO A 75 -7.96 5.02 -16.72
N GLN A 76 -6.84 5.68 -16.96
CA GLN A 76 -5.62 5.52 -16.15
C GLN A 76 -5.58 6.48 -14.95
N VAL A 77 -6.72 6.71 -14.33
CA VAL A 77 -6.86 7.65 -13.20
C VAL A 77 -7.59 7.01 -12.01
N GLN A 78 -7.76 5.69 -12.03
CA GLN A 78 -8.44 4.95 -10.96
C GLN A 78 -7.42 4.35 -10.02
N LEU A 79 -7.13 5.04 -8.92
CA LEU A 79 -6.12 4.62 -7.95
C LEU A 79 -6.75 3.71 -6.90
N ARG A 80 -6.06 2.60 -6.61
CA ARG A 80 -6.37 1.72 -5.49
C ARG A 80 -5.07 1.18 -4.91
N TRP A 81 -5.09 0.85 -3.63
CA TRP A 81 -4.07 0.00 -3.03
C TRP A 81 -4.68 -1.37 -2.70
N LYS A 82 -3.83 -2.37 -2.64
CA LYS A 82 -4.23 -3.73 -2.29
C LYS A 82 -3.20 -4.35 -1.36
N VAL A 83 -3.69 -5.03 -0.32
CA VAL A 83 -2.86 -5.82 0.60
C VAL A 83 -3.32 -7.26 0.51
N VAL A 84 -2.37 -8.16 0.25
CA VAL A 84 -2.62 -9.61 0.23
C VAL A 84 -1.77 -10.24 1.31
N GLY A 85 -2.43 -10.85 2.30
CA GLY A 85 -1.76 -11.53 3.40
C GLY A 85 -1.64 -13.02 3.11
N ALA A 86 -0.41 -13.54 3.22
CA ALA A 86 -0.17 -14.97 3.01
C ALA A 86 -0.62 -15.81 4.20
N SER A 87 -0.58 -15.27 5.41
CA SER A 87 -0.96 -15.98 6.63
C SER A 87 -1.63 -15.04 7.60
N LEU A 88 -2.74 -15.48 8.18
CA LEU A 88 -3.46 -14.76 9.23
C LEU A 88 -3.08 -15.21 10.63
N SER A 89 -2.20 -16.21 10.76
CA SER A 89 -1.77 -16.72 12.06
C SER A 89 -0.75 -15.81 12.76
N ASN A 90 -0.23 -14.81 12.07
CA ASN A 90 0.77 -13.91 12.59
C ASN A 90 0.15 -12.75 13.36
N ASN A 91 0.94 -12.16 14.22
CA ASN A 91 0.50 -11.05 15.08
C ASN A 91 0.58 -9.70 14.38
N ASN A 92 0.74 -9.69 13.07
CA ASN A 92 0.80 -8.48 12.26
C ASN A 92 -0.57 -7.81 12.18
N LYS A 93 -0.59 -6.50 12.41
CA LYS A 93 -1.81 -5.69 12.36
C LYS A 93 -1.57 -4.45 11.53
N ILE A 94 -2.48 -4.17 10.61
CA ILE A 94 -2.46 -2.96 9.81
C ILE A 94 -3.52 -2.01 10.36
N HIS A 95 -3.07 -0.82 10.81
CA HIS A 95 -3.95 0.19 11.41
C HIS A 95 -4.46 1.20 10.41
N GLY A 96 -3.68 1.46 9.37
CA GLY A 96 -4.11 2.39 8.34
C GLY A 96 -3.17 2.37 7.15
N VAL A 97 -3.71 2.79 6.00
CA VAL A 97 -2.98 2.88 4.74
C VAL A 97 -3.33 4.21 4.08
N ALA A 98 -2.32 4.95 3.65
CA ALA A 98 -2.50 6.17 2.87
C ALA A 98 -1.81 6.01 1.53
N LEU A 99 -2.46 6.47 0.47
CA LEU A 99 -1.95 6.41 -0.89
C LEU A 99 -1.75 7.82 -1.42
N GLN A 100 -0.55 8.10 -1.93
CA GLN A 100 -0.21 9.34 -2.61
C GLN A 100 0.22 9.01 -4.04
N TRP A 101 0.00 9.95 -4.95
CA TRP A 101 0.40 9.79 -6.35
C TRP A 101 0.85 11.11 -6.94
N ALA A 102 1.65 11.00 -8.00
CA ALA A 102 2.15 12.16 -8.73
C ALA A 102 2.21 11.88 -10.25
#